data_b8b0c8915c76d6fa7539636c0dc46280
#
_entry.id   b8b0c8915c76d6fa7539636c0dc46280
#
_cell.length_a   1.000
_cell.length_b   1.000
_cell.length_c   1.000
_cell.angle_alpha   90.00
_cell.angle_beta   90.00
_cell.angle_gamma   90.00
#
_symmetry.space_group_name_H-M   'P 1'
#
loop_
_entity.id
_entity.type
_entity.pdbx_description
1 polymer ?
#
loop_
_entity_poly.entity_id
_entity_poly.type
_entity_poly.pdbx_seq_one_letter_code
_entity_poly.pdbx_strand_id
1 'polypeptide(L)'
;FPETSAAAIAANTSLRSALQQAIVGQRMPTYAECGGLMLLARSLRTLDGQVHPMVGAIPGDVVMHARPVGRGYVRLRPSGAAPWSALAEPVAHGASDDGLPADGCVHAHEFHYSSLENLEPAAPIDYAWQVERGHGIDGRRDGLLIHRLWASYSHLRSVGHCGWAKAFVEHVRQVRDAKPCADLPELPDLSGLAELPPGRLTPARASRAK
;
A
#
# COMPACT_ATOMS: atom_id res chain seq x y z
N PHE A 1 -8.79 6.36 4.19
CA PHE A 1 -10.09 5.66 4.31
C PHE A 1 -10.81 5.61 2.96
N PRO A 2 -10.33 4.79 1.99
CA PRO A 2 -10.97 4.70 0.67
C PRO A 2 -12.43 4.26 0.74
N GLU A 3 -12.79 3.44 1.72
CA GLU A 3 -14.14 2.94 1.94
C GLU A 3 -15.17 4.06 2.21
N THR A 4 -14.74 5.16 2.84
CA THR A 4 -15.63 6.31 3.11
C THR A 4 -15.76 7.25 1.91
N SER A 5 -14.87 7.14 0.94
CA SER A 5 -14.80 8.00 -0.25
C SER A 5 -14.91 7.19 -1.56
N ALA A 6 -15.37 5.93 -1.47
CA ALA A 6 -15.33 4.99 -2.57
C ALA A 6 -16.04 5.50 -3.83
N ALA A 7 -17.22 6.11 -3.69
CA ALA A 7 -17.97 6.68 -4.82
C ALA A 7 -17.22 7.85 -5.46
N ALA A 8 -16.60 8.73 -4.67
CA ALA A 8 -15.84 9.88 -5.19
C ALA A 8 -14.57 9.42 -5.93
N ILE A 9 -13.87 8.42 -5.37
CA ILE A 9 -12.70 7.80 -6.03
C ILE A 9 -13.12 7.15 -7.34
N ALA A 10 -14.21 6.39 -7.34
CA ALA A 10 -14.75 5.72 -8.52
C ALA A 10 -15.12 6.72 -9.62
N ALA A 11 -15.71 7.85 -9.26
CA ALA A 11 -16.09 8.90 -10.19
C ALA A 11 -14.88 9.64 -10.80
N ASN A 12 -13.73 9.67 -10.09
CA ASN A 12 -12.52 10.32 -10.58
C ASN A 12 -11.73 9.36 -11.50
N THR A 13 -12.26 9.17 -12.72
CA THR A 13 -11.68 8.27 -13.72
C THR A 13 -10.29 8.72 -14.17
N SER A 14 -10.06 10.04 -14.28
CA SER A 14 -8.77 10.59 -14.69
C SER A 14 -7.66 10.24 -13.68
N LEU A 15 -7.90 10.41 -12.39
CA LEU A 15 -6.95 10.04 -11.34
C LEU A 15 -6.66 8.53 -11.38
N ARG A 16 -7.71 7.69 -11.46
CA ARG A 16 -7.55 6.23 -11.50
C ARG A 16 -6.73 5.77 -12.70
N SER A 17 -7.04 6.31 -13.89
CA SER A 17 -6.30 6.00 -15.11
C SER A 17 -4.85 6.48 -15.05
N ALA A 18 -4.59 7.68 -14.52
CA ALA A 18 -3.23 8.20 -14.36
C ALA A 18 -2.39 7.34 -13.39
N LEU A 19 -2.96 6.93 -12.26
CA LEU A 19 -2.28 6.04 -11.32
C LEU A 19 -2.03 4.65 -11.91
N GLN A 20 -3.02 4.08 -12.60
CA GLN A 20 -2.84 2.79 -13.27
C GLN A 20 -1.75 2.87 -14.33
N GLN A 21 -1.74 3.90 -15.17
CA GLN A 21 -0.71 4.10 -16.19
C GLN A 21 0.68 4.24 -15.57
N ALA A 22 0.80 5.01 -14.49
CA ALA A 22 2.08 5.19 -13.81
C ALA A 22 2.59 3.87 -13.19
N ILE A 23 1.73 3.13 -12.49
CA ILE A 23 2.14 1.94 -11.73
C ILE A 23 2.31 0.73 -12.65
N VAL A 24 1.32 0.45 -13.51
CA VAL A 24 1.32 -0.75 -14.36
C VAL A 24 2.07 -0.49 -15.66
N GLY A 25 1.74 0.61 -16.35
CA GLY A 25 2.32 0.94 -17.65
C GLY A 25 3.79 1.37 -17.56
N GLN A 26 4.09 2.34 -16.70
CA GLN A 26 5.43 2.91 -16.56
C GLN A 26 6.27 2.18 -15.50
N ARG A 27 5.68 1.28 -14.74
CA ARG A 27 6.33 0.53 -13.64
C ARG A 27 6.99 1.46 -12.62
N MET A 28 6.29 2.52 -12.25
CA MET A 28 6.76 3.47 -11.24
C MET A 28 6.90 2.76 -9.88
N PRO A 29 8.04 2.88 -9.17
CA PRO A 29 8.17 2.35 -7.83
C PRO A 29 7.08 2.90 -6.93
N THR A 30 6.32 2.02 -6.31
CA THR A 30 5.15 2.38 -5.51
C THR A 30 5.13 1.56 -4.23
N TYR A 31 4.89 2.22 -3.11
CA TYR A 31 4.68 1.60 -1.81
C TYR A 31 3.29 1.99 -1.28
N ALA A 32 2.52 1.01 -0.79
CA ALA A 32 1.17 1.23 -0.33
C ALA A 32 0.87 0.42 0.95
N GLU A 33 0.27 1.06 1.94
CA GLU A 33 -0.18 0.43 3.17
C GLU A 33 -1.67 0.58 3.36
N CYS A 34 -2.34 -0.49 3.80
CA CYS A 34 -3.74 -0.55 4.23
C CYS A 34 -4.70 0.15 3.23
N GLY A 35 -5.14 1.37 3.52
CA GLY A 35 -5.97 2.16 2.60
C GLY A 35 -5.32 2.37 1.23
N GLY A 36 -4.00 2.45 1.14
CA GLY A 36 -3.27 2.51 -0.12
C GLY A 36 -3.43 1.23 -0.94
N LEU A 37 -3.32 0.05 -0.32
CA LEU A 37 -3.62 -1.23 -0.96
C LEU A 37 -5.07 -1.26 -1.49
N MET A 38 -6.03 -0.82 -0.65
CA MET A 38 -7.45 -0.78 -1.02
C MET A 38 -7.70 0.13 -2.24
N LEU A 39 -7.07 1.30 -2.29
CA LEU A 39 -7.15 2.23 -3.43
C LEU A 39 -6.60 1.61 -4.72
N LEU A 40 -5.52 0.84 -4.61
CA LEU A 40 -4.83 0.26 -5.77
C LEU A 40 -5.46 -1.05 -6.26
N ALA A 41 -6.41 -1.63 -5.53
CA ALA A 41 -7.15 -2.82 -5.93
C ALA A 41 -8.00 -2.59 -7.20
N ARG A 42 -8.53 -3.65 -7.78
CA ARG A 42 -9.45 -3.61 -8.93
C ARG A 42 -10.77 -2.94 -8.55
N SER A 43 -11.32 -3.33 -7.42
CA SER A 43 -12.57 -2.80 -6.89
C SER A 43 -12.60 -2.79 -5.37
N LEU A 44 -13.55 -2.05 -4.80
CA LEU A 44 -13.85 -2.03 -3.38
C LEU A 44 -15.36 -2.22 -3.19
N ARG A 45 -15.74 -3.27 -2.44
CA ARG A 45 -17.11 -3.53 -2.00
C ARG A 45 -17.31 -2.98 -0.59
N THR A 46 -18.20 -2.03 -0.46
CA THR A 46 -18.59 -1.42 0.83
C THR A 46 -19.55 -2.31 1.62
N LEU A 47 -19.79 -1.97 2.90
CA LEU A 47 -20.66 -2.76 3.79
C LEU A 47 -22.12 -2.83 3.33
N ASP A 48 -22.59 -1.84 2.59
CA ASP A 48 -23.93 -1.83 1.97
C ASP A 48 -24.00 -2.66 0.67
N GLY A 49 -22.90 -3.32 0.30
CA GLY A 49 -22.80 -4.20 -0.85
C GLY A 49 -22.51 -3.50 -2.18
N GLN A 50 -22.38 -2.16 -2.19
CA GLN A 50 -22.02 -1.45 -3.42
C GLN A 50 -20.57 -1.76 -3.82
N VAL A 51 -20.34 -1.91 -5.12
CA VAL A 51 -19.01 -2.18 -5.68
C VAL A 51 -18.54 -0.96 -6.45
N HIS A 52 -17.39 -0.44 -6.05
CA HIS A 52 -16.79 0.75 -6.64
C HIS A 52 -15.48 0.39 -7.35
N PRO A 53 -15.30 0.74 -8.62
CA PRO A 53 -14.04 0.55 -9.31
C PRO A 53 -12.96 1.41 -8.66
N MET A 54 -11.79 0.80 -8.41
CA MET A 54 -10.59 1.45 -7.89
C MET A 54 -9.54 1.59 -8.99
N VAL A 55 -8.25 1.73 -8.65
CA VAL A 55 -7.18 1.97 -9.62
C VAL A 55 -6.92 0.76 -10.51
N GLY A 56 -7.06 -0.47 -9.99
CA GLY A 56 -6.85 -1.71 -10.75
C GLY A 56 -5.38 -2.05 -11.01
N ALA A 57 -4.46 -1.51 -10.23
CA ALA A 57 -3.06 -1.92 -10.27
C ALA A 57 -2.83 -3.28 -9.59
N ILE A 58 -3.66 -3.62 -8.60
CA ILE A 58 -3.73 -4.94 -7.98
C ILE A 58 -4.94 -5.67 -8.57
N PRO A 59 -4.76 -6.84 -9.21
CA PRO A 59 -5.84 -7.59 -9.89
C PRO A 59 -6.68 -8.39 -8.89
N GLY A 60 -7.20 -7.76 -7.86
CA GLY A 60 -8.02 -8.33 -6.82
C GLY A 60 -9.04 -7.33 -6.30
N ASP A 61 -10.05 -7.83 -5.60
CA ASP A 61 -11.16 -7.05 -5.07
C ASP A 61 -11.04 -6.89 -3.56
N VAL A 62 -11.21 -5.69 -3.06
CA VAL A 62 -11.31 -5.42 -1.63
C VAL A 62 -12.76 -5.57 -1.18
N VAL A 63 -12.98 -6.32 -0.11
CA VAL A 63 -14.30 -6.52 0.50
C VAL A 63 -14.27 -6.01 1.92
N MET A 64 -15.19 -5.08 2.26
CA MET A 64 -15.34 -4.56 3.62
C MET A 64 -16.16 -5.51 4.50
N HIS A 65 -15.76 -5.65 5.75
CA HIS A 65 -16.39 -6.49 6.77
C HIS A 65 -16.83 -5.67 7.98
N ALA A 66 -17.90 -6.11 8.65
CA ALA A 66 -18.38 -5.46 9.87
C ALA A 66 -17.48 -5.69 11.10
N ARG A 67 -16.59 -6.69 11.03
CA ARG A 67 -15.62 -7.01 12.09
C ARG A 67 -14.21 -6.84 11.56
N PRO A 68 -13.22 -6.48 12.41
CA PRO A 68 -11.82 -6.44 12.00
C PRO A 68 -11.38 -7.79 11.44
N VAL A 69 -10.68 -7.77 10.30
CA VAL A 69 -10.01 -8.93 9.71
C VAL A 69 -8.62 -9.07 10.31
N GLY A 70 -7.85 -7.98 10.33
CA GLY A 70 -6.56 -7.89 11.00
C GLY A 70 -6.55 -6.79 12.05
N ARG A 71 -6.01 -7.10 13.27
CA ARG A 71 -5.97 -6.14 14.36
C ARG A 71 -4.85 -6.46 15.36
N GLY A 72 -3.97 -5.50 15.57
CA GLY A 72 -2.96 -5.53 16.62
C GLY A 72 -1.53 -5.52 16.10
N TYR A 73 -0.60 -5.93 16.95
CA TYR A 73 0.81 -6.05 16.58
C TYR A 73 1.06 -7.31 15.77
N VAL A 74 1.81 -7.17 14.68
CA VAL A 74 2.18 -8.25 13.78
C VAL A 74 3.69 -8.51 13.81
N ARG A 75 4.07 -9.74 13.49
CA ARG A 75 5.45 -10.16 13.29
C ARG A 75 5.58 -10.66 11.87
N LEU A 76 6.47 -10.02 11.14
CA LEU A 76 6.67 -10.23 9.70
C LEU A 76 8.08 -10.74 9.45
N ARG A 77 8.21 -11.96 8.95
CA ARG A 77 9.49 -12.52 8.53
C ARG A 77 9.75 -12.17 7.07
N PRO A 78 10.89 -11.57 6.73
CA PRO A 78 11.25 -11.33 5.35
C PRO A 78 11.26 -12.63 4.53
N SER A 79 10.64 -12.63 3.36
CA SER A 79 10.63 -13.77 2.44
C SER A 79 11.88 -13.84 1.56
N GLY A 80 12.61 -12.72 1.45
CA GLY A 80 13.70 -12.55 0.48
C GLY A 80 13.25 -12.08 -0.91
N ALA A 81 11.95 -11.99 -1.19
CA ALA A 81 11.42 -11.59 -2.50
C ALA A 81 11.36 -10.06 -2.69
N ALA A 82 11.46 -9.28 -1.60
CA ALA A 82 11.33 -7.83 -1.68
C ALA A 82 12.42 -7.18 -2.56
N PRO A 83 12.07 -6.22 -3.43
CA PRO A 83 13.01 -5.58 -4.34
C PRO A 83 13.97 -4.61 -3.64
N TRP A 84 13.73 -4.30 -2.38
CA TRP A 84 14.57 -3.50 -1.49
C TRP A 84 14.34 -3.96 -0.04
N SER A 85 15.36 -3.80 0.82
CA SER A 85 15.23 -4.21 2.22
C SER A 85 14.43 -3.19 3.02
N ALA A 86 13.41 -3.64 3.75
CA ALA A 86 12.75 -2.82 4.76
C ALA A 86 13.55 -2.73 6.07
N LEU A 87 14.64 -3.50 6.17
CA LEU A 87 15.51 -3.49 7.32
C LEU A 87 16.54 -2.36 7.20
N ALA A 88 16.83 -1.70 8.30
CA ALA A 88 17.91 -0.74 8.35
C ALA A 88 19.25 -1.46 8.15
N GLU A 89 20.17 -0.85 7.40
CA GLU A 89 21.58 -1.24 7.45
C GLU A 89 22.04 -1.20 8.92
N PRO A 90 22.88 -2.13 9.38
CA PRO A 90 23.40 -2.14 10.74
C PRO A 90 24.04 -0.78 11.03
N VAL A 91 23.45 -0.01 11.95
CA VAL A 91 24.09 1.21 12.42
C VAL A 91 25.25 0.77 13.30
N ALA A 92 26.46 1.21 13.00
CA ALA A 92 27.73 0.80 13.59
C ALA A 92 27.90 1.10 15.08
N HIS A 93 26.84 1.18 15.87
CA HIS A 93 26.86 1.45 17.30
C HIS A 93 25.97 0.46 18.04
N GLY A 94 26.52 -0.73 18.34
CA GLY A 94 26.04 -1.58 19.43
C GLY A 94 24.75 -2.36 19.20
N ALA A 95 24.26 -2.48 17.96
CA ALA A 95 23.18 -3.40 17.60
C ALA A 95 23.77 -4.76 17.20
N SER A 96 23.00 -5.84 17.43
CA SER A 96 23.31 -7.18 16.93
C SER A 96 23.66 -7.13 15.43
N ASP A 97 24.61 -7.95 15.01
CA ASP A 97 25.36 -7.96 13.74
C ASP A 97 24.52 -7.98 12.45
N ASP A 98 23.20 -8.19 12.53
CA ASP A 98 22.29 -8.37 11.40
C ASP A 98 21.15 -7.34 11.31
N GLY A 99 21.09 -6.37 12.20
CA GLY A 99 20.08 -5.30 12.19
C GLY A 99 18.62 -5.77 12.43
N LEU A 100 18.41 -7.08 12.58
CA LEU A 100 17.10 -7.68 12.88
C LEU A 100 16.91 -7.80 14.41
N PRO A 101 15.66 -7.71 14.90
CA PRO A 101 15.33 -8.24 16.21
C PRO A 101 15.79 -9.68 16.36
N ALA A 102 16.08 -10.12 17.58
CA ALA A 102 16.61 -11.47 17.87
C ALA A 102 15.71 -12.62 17.33
N ASP A 103 14.44 -12.34 17.05
CA ASP A 103 13.48 -13.27 16.44
C ASP A 103 13.50 -13.26 14.89
N GLY A 104 14.33 -12.44 14.27
CA GLY A 104 14.45 -12.34 12.82
C GLY A 104 13.21 -11.74 12.13
N CYS A 105 12.35 -11.04 12.87
CA CYS A 105 11.10 -10.48 12.37
C CYS A 105 11.08 -8.95 12.42
N VAL A 106 10.40 -8.33 11.46
CA VAL A 106 9.99 -6.94 11.55
C VAL A 106 8.69 -6.85 12.37
N HIS A 107 8.67 -5.99 13.35
CA HIS A 107 7.50 -5.72 14.18
C HIS A 107 6.74 -4.53 13.61
N ALA A 108 5.47 -4.76 13.30
CA ALA A 108 4.57 -3.78 12.71
C ALA A 108 3.20 -3.83 13.39
N HIS A 109 2.22 -3.14 12.87
CA HIS A 109 0.83 -3.29 13.31
C HIS A 109 -0.11 -3.35 12.11
N GLU A 110 -1.27 -3.93 12.33
CA GLU A 110 -2.36 -3.92 11.35
C GLU A 110 -3.67 -3.51 12.02
N PHE A 111 -4.52 -2.81 11.28
CA PHE A 111 -5.87 -2.50 11.70
C PHE A 111 -6.74 -2.28 10.47
N HIS A 112 -7.38 -3.35 9.99
CA HIS A 112 -8.22 -3.28 8.79
C HIS A 112 -9.48 -4.11 8.94
N TYR A 113 -10.56 -3.64 8.31
CA TYR A 113 -11.87 -4.27 8.24
C TYR A 113 -12.14 -4.82 6.84
N SER A 114 -11.10 -5.11 6.08
CA SER A 114 -11.23 -5.58 4.70
C SER A 114 -10.35 -6.79 4.44
N SER A 115 -10.76 -7.60 3.47
CA SER A 115 -9.97 -8.65 2.83
C SER A 115 -9.67 -8.29 1.39
N LEU A 116 -8.58 -8.85 0.83
CA LEU A 116 -8.28 -8.85 -0.59
C LEU A 116 -8.69 -10.21 -1.16
N GLU A 117 -9.66 -10.23 -2.06
CA GLU A 117 -10.28 -11.43 -2.62
C GLU A 117 -10.11 -11.46 -4.14
N ASN A 118 -10.45 -12.59 -4.77
CA ASN A 118 -10.46 -12.76 -6.22
C ASN A 118 -9.17 -12.26 -6.88
N LEU A 119 -8.04 -12.59 -6.27
CA LEU A 119 -6.72 -12.20 -6.79
C LEU A 119 -6.40 -13.08 -8.01
N GLU A 120 -6.51 -12.51 -9.20
CA GLU A 120 -6.35 -13.16 -10.50
C GLU A 120 -5.19 -12.53 -11.28
N PRO A 121 -3.93 -12.78 -10.90
CA PRO A 121 -2.80 -12.15 -11.57
C PRO A 121 -2.53 -12.79 -12.93
N ALA A 122 -2.20 -11.96 -13.92
CA ALA A 122 -1.71 -12.42 -15.23
C ALA A 122 -0.27 -13.00 -15.15
N ALA A 123 0.43 -12.79 -14.04
CA ALA A 123 1.78 -13.27 -13.75
C ALA A 123 1.88 -13.68 -12.28
N PRO A 124 2.85 -14.54 -11.91
CA PRO A 124 3.10 -14.88 -10.52
C PRO A 124 3.26 -13.64 -9.63
N ILE A 125 2.67 -13.69 -8.44
CA ILE A 125 2.78 -12.66 -7.41
C ILE A 125 3.66 -13.20 -6.29
N ASP A 126 4.66 -12.42 -5.93
CA ASP A 126 5.46 -12.66 -4.74
C ASP A 126 4.94 -11.86 -3.55
N TYR A 127 5.40 -12.24 -2.35
CA TYR A 127 5.07 -11.55 -1.11
C TYR A 127 6.34 -11.23 -0.35
N ALA A 128 6.47 -10.02 0.13
CA ALA A 128 7.63 -9.56 0.90
C ALA A 128 7.73 -10.23 2.28
N TRP A 129 6.59 -10.61 2.84
CA TRP A 129 6.47 -11.10 4.21
C TRP A 129 5.78 -12.44 4.33
N GLN A 130 6.33 -13.29 5.21
CA GLN A 130 5.62 -14.35 5.89
C GLN A 130 5.10 -13.80 7.22
N VAL A 131 3.81 -14.03 7.52
CA VAL A 131 3.16 -13.55 8.73
C VAL A 131 3.31 -14.60 9.83
N GLU A 132 4.18 -14.32 10.81
CA GLU A 132 4.39 -15.18 11.98
C GLU A 132 3.30 -14.94 13.05
N ARG A 133 2.83 -13.71 13.13
CA ARG A 133 1.73 -13.27 13.98
C ARG A 133 0.98 -12.15 13.30
N GLY A 134 -0.34 -12.23 13.24
CA GLY A 134 -1.23 -11.29 12.57
C GLY A 134 -2.06 -11.97 11.50
N HIS A 135 -2.65 -11.19 10.62
CA HIS A 135 -3.45 -11.67 9.49
C HIS A 135 -2.78 -11.36 8.14
N GLY A 136 -2.33 -10.11 7.95
CA GLY A 136 -1.83 -9.67 6.65
C GLY A 136 -2.90 -9.76 5.55
N ILE A 137 -2.51 -10.25 4.36
CA ILE A 137 -3.41 -10.39 3.22
C ILE A 137 -4.27 -11.68 3.31
N ASP A 138 -3.66 -12.79 3.72
CA ASP A 138 -4.32 -14.12 3.64
C ASP A 138 -4.13 -15.01 4.90
N GLY A 139 -3.72 -14.44 6.01
CA GLY A 139 -3.44 -15.15 7.26
C GLY A 139 -2.05 -15.78 7.31
N ARG A 140 -1.26 -15.71 6.22
CA ARG A 140 0.08 -16.30 6.10
C ARG A 140 1.09 -15.36 5.47
N ARG A 141 0.66 -14.47 4.60
CA ARG A 141 1.51 -13.61 3.78
C ARG A 141 1.01 -12.18 3.81
N ASP A 142 1.95 -11.25 3.65
CA ASP A 142 1.67 -9.83 3.45
C ASP A 142 2.74 -9.21 2.54
N GLY A 143 2.53 -7.95 2.13
CA GLY A 143 3.45 -7.28 1.23
C GLY A 143 3.43 -7.86 -0.17
N LEU A 144 2.26 -7.81 -0.82
CA LEU A 144 2.08 -8.21 -2.21
C LEU A 144 3.03 -7.43 -3.12
N LEU A 145 3.76 -8.16 -3.97
CA LEU A 145 4.72 -7.63 -4.93
C LEU A 145 4.23 -7.88 -6.34
N ILE A 146 3.93 -6.81 -7.07
CA ILE A 146 3.52 -6.87 -8.47
C ILE A 146 4.10 -5.69 -9.23
N HIS A 147 4.72 -5.91 -10.38
CA HIS A 147 5.49 -4.89 -11.11
C HIS A 147 6.61 -4.29 -10.23
N ARG A 148 6.51 -3.01 -9.85
CA ARG A 148 7.34 -2.31 -8.85
C ARG A 148 6.49 -1.76 -7.71
N LEU A 149 5.31 -2.33 -7.51
CA LEU A 149 4.41 -2.04 -6.41
C LEU A 149 4.66 -3.03 -5.28
N TRP A 150 4.78 -2.52 -4.07
CA TRP A 150 4.73 -3.27 -2.82
C TRP A 150 3.53 -2.77 -2.02
N ALA A 151 2.54 -3.64 -1.78
CA ALA A 151 1.31 -3.29 -1.06
C ALA A 151 1.06 -4.25 0.11
N SER A 152 0.79 -3.70 1.30
CA SER A 152 0.58 -4.44 2.54
C SER A 152 -0.67 -3.99 3.27
N TYR A 153 -1.25 -4.88 4.08
CA TYR A 153 -2.17 -4.45 5.13
C TYR A 153 -1.43 -3.98 6.39
N SER A 154 -0.26 -4.52 6.65
CA SER A 154 0.58 -4.11 7.77
C SER A 154 1.18 -2.73 7.55
N HIS A 155 1.27 -1.98 8.67
CA HIS A 155 1.87 -0.65 8.72
C HIS A 155 3.28 -0.76 9.31
N LEU A 156 4.28 -0.40 8.52
CA LEU A 156 5.66 -0.33 8.97
C LEU A 156 5.96 1.04 9.59
N ARG A 157 6.76 1.03 10.64
CA ARG A 157 7.29 2.26 11.23
C ARG A 157 8.78 2.34 10.94
N SER A 158 9.24 3.45 10.36
CA SER A 158 10.67 3.67 10.06
C SER A 158 11.41 4.08 11.34
N VAL A 159 11.48 3.15 12.31
CA VAL A 159 12.14 3.34 13.60
C VAL A 159 12.94 2.09 13.97
N GLY A 160 14.01 2.26 14.74
CA GLY A 160 14.86 1.16 15.15
C GLY A 160 15.46 0.41 13.97
N HIS A 161 15.19 -0.89 13.89
CA HIS A 161 15.70 -1.77 12.84
C HIS A 161 14.91 -1.69 11.52
N CYS A 162 13.82 -0.94 11.46
CA CYS A 162 13.00 -0.82 10.27
C CYS A 162 13.31 0.47 9.52
N GLY A 163 14.23 0.40 8.55
CA GLY A 163 14.68 1.53 7.72
C GLY A 163 13.94 1.65 6.39
N TRP A 164 12.72 1.14 6.28
CA TRP A 164 12.00 0.99 5.03
C TRP A 164 11.89 2.28 4.21
N ALA A 165 11.65 3.43 4.86
CA ALA A 165 11.45 4.69 4.14
C ALA A 165 12.73 5.13 3.40
N LYS A 166 13.90 5.02 4.06
CA LYS A 166 15.19 5.30 3.43
C LYS A 166 15.45 4.33 2.27
N ALA A 167 15.26 3.04 2.50
CA ALA A 167 15.49 2.00 1.50
C ALA A 167 14.55 2.17 0.28
N PHE A 168 13.29 2.54 0.49
CA PHE A 168 12.37 2.85 -0.61
C PHE A 168 12.83 4.06 -1.43
N VAL A 169 13.24 5.15 -0.79
CA VAL A 169 13.77 6.33 -1.50
C VAL A 169 15.02 5.98 -2.31
N GLU A 170 15.91 5.16 -1.76
CA GLU A 170 17.10 4.65 -2.44
C GLU A 170 16.71 3.83 -3.69
N HIS A 171 15.75 2.92 -3.53
CA HIS A 171 15.22 2.14 -4.66
C HIS A 171 14.61 3.04 -5.75
N VAL A 172 13.85 4.07 -5.38
CA VAL A 172 13.31 5.05 -6.34
C VAL A 172 14.43 5.74 -7.13
N ARG A 173 15.51 6.15 -6.44
CA ARG A 173 16.69 6.76 -7.09
C ARG A 173 17.35 5.80 -8.06
N GLN A 174 17.60 4.56 -7.64
CA GLN A 174 18.20 3.52 -8.51
C GLN A 174 17.35 3.28 -9.76
N VAL A 175 16.03 3.19 -9.63
CA VAL A 175 15.12 3.02 -10.77
C VAL A 175 15.14 4.24 -11.71
N ARG A 176 15.16 5.45 -11.17
CA ARG A 176 15.28 6.69 -11.94
C ARG A 176 16.59 6.73 -12.72
N ASP A 177 17.71 6.44 -12.04
CA ASP A 177 19.05 6.55 -12.63
C ASP A 177 19.34 5.44 -13.65
N ALA A 178 18.62 4.30 -13.54
CA ALA A 178 18.69 3.20 -14.51
C ALA A 178 17.86 3.44 -15.78
N LYS A 179 16.95 4.44 -15.80
CA LYS A 179 16.19 4.81 -17.00
C LYS A 179 17.01 5.79 -17.86
N PRO A 180 17.13 5.59 -19.19
CA PRO A 180 17.65 6.63 -20.08
C PRO A 180 16.79 7.90 -19.94
N CYS A 181 17.44 9.05 -19.97
CA CYS A 181 16.80 10.37 -19.75
C CYS A 181 15.68 10.68 -20.77
N ALA A 182 15.67 9.99 -21.91
CA ALA A 182 14.68 10.17 -23.00
C ALA A 182 13.30 9.54 -22.72
N ASP A 183 13.17 8.66 -21.72
CA ASP A 183 11.94 7.88 -21.46
C ASP A 183 11.14 8.40 -20.22
N LEU A 184 11.52 9.51 -19.65
CA LEU A 184 10.72 10.12 -18.58
C LEU A 184 9.54 10.87 -19.20
N PRO A 185 8.30 10.49 -18.89
CA PRO A 185 7.14 11.28 -19.36
C PRO A 185 7.24 12.69 -18.74
N GLU A 186 6.90 13.70 -19.54
CA GLU A 186 6.69 15.04 -19.02
C GLU A 186 5.66 14.95 -17.89
N LEU A 187 5.99 15.55 -16.75
CA LEU A 187 5.02 15.64 -15.65
C LEU A 187 3.81 16.43 -16.18
N PRO A 188 2.59 15.96 -15.93
CA PRO A 188 1.41 16.74 -16.30
C PRO A 188 1.50 18.11 -15.64
N ASP A 189 1.14 19.13 -16.37
CA ASP A 189 1.05 20.50 -15.85
C ASP A 189 0.04 20.54 -14.69
N LEU A 190 0.55 20.68 -13.49
CA LEU A 190 -0.24 20.77 -12.25
C LEU A 190 -0.59 22.22 -11.88
N SER A 191 -0.28 23.20 -12.73
CA SER A 191 -0.53 24.63 -12.45
C SER A 191 -2.02 24.94 -12.23
N GLY A 192 -2.93 24.14 -12.80
CA GLY A 192 -4.37 24.28 -12.59
C GLY A 192 -4.91 23.73 -11.26
N LEU A 193 -4.11 23.02 -10.47
CA LEU A 193 -4.56 22.48 -9.18
C LEU A 193 -4.58 23.51 -8.04
N ALA A 194 -3.94 24.65 -8.21
CA ALA A 194 -3.89 25.72 -7.22
C ALA A 194 -5.21 26.52 -7.07
N GLU A 195 -6.16 26.33 -7.98
CA GLU A 195 -7.42 27.09 -8.00
C GLU A 195 -8.65 26.33 -7.46
N LEU A 196 -8.47 25.18 -6.81
CA LEU A 196 -9.60 24.53 -6.15
C LEU A 196 -9.96 25.29 -4.87
N PRO A 197 -11.19 25.82 -4.74
CA PRO A 197 -11.61 26.51 -3.53
C PRO A 197 -11.54 25.54 -2.35
N PRO A 198 -11.16 26.01 -1.15
CA PRO A 198 -11.10 25.15 0.04
C PRO A 198 -12.49 24.57 0.30
N GLY A 199 -12.62 23.26 0.17
CA GLY A 199 -13.85 22.54 0.42
C GLY A 199 -14.32 22.83 1.86
N ARG A 200 -15.47 23.45 2.03
CA ARG A 200 -16.12 23.59 3.34
C ARG A 200 -16.48 22.20 3.84
N LEU A 201 -15.72 21.69 4.79
CA LEU A 201 -16.12 20.57 5.61
C LEU A 201 -17.30 21.02 6.47
N THR A 202 -18.52 20.77 6.04
CA THR A 202 -19.69 20.88 6.89
C THR A 202 -19.72 19.65 7.81
N PRO A 203 -19.65 19.83 9.15
CA PRO A 203 -19.76 18.70 10.06
C PRO A 203 -21.17 18.09 9.94
N ALA A 204 -21.24 16.78 9.73
CA ALA A 204 -22.48 16.03 9.73
C ALA A 204 -23.17 16.22 11.09
N ARG A 205 -24.39 16.74 11.07
CA ARG A 205 -25.24 16.91 12.24
C ARG A 205 -25.56 15.53 12.81
N ALA A 206 -25.04 15.24 14.01
CA ALA A 206 -25.45 14.07 14.76
C ALA A 206 -26.96 14.15 15.06
N SER A 207 -27.75 13.31 14.42
CA SER A 207 -29.15 13.10 14.74
C SER A 207 -29.21 12.34 16.06
N ARG A 208 -29.63 13.02 17.13
CA ARG A 208 -30.04 12.37 18.37
C ARG A 208 -31.41 11.72 18.13
N ALA A 209 -31.44 10.41 18.03
CA ALA A 209 -32.67 9.64 18.20
C ALA A 209 -32.97 9.53 19.70
N LYS A 210 -34.20 9.82 20.04
CA LYS A 210 -34.78 9.61 21.38
C LYS A 210 -35.03 8.12 21.60
#